data_82d76a44d2756f647afb724aea8d45ce
#
_entry.id   82d76a44d2756f647afb724aea8d45ce
#
_cell.length_a   1.000
_cell.length_b   1.000
_cell.length_c   1.000
_cell.angle_alpha   90.00
_cell.angle_beta   90.00
_cell.angle_gamma   90.00
#
_symmetry.space_group_name_H-M   'P 1'
#
loop_
_entity.id
_entity.type
_entity.pdbx_description
1 polymer ?
#
loop_
_entity_poly.entity_id
_entity_poly.type
_entity_poly.pdbx_seq_one_letter_code
_entity_poly.pdbx_strand_id
1 'polypeptide(L)'
;MKNKKKNRSSYSLSAELKNALKYMLIWGMILIFSAYLLSDSEILGNVKQQARPDTWSMIGAGGSFEEEFTCKTNRLSGVELFLSTESASVAGTFQITLYQNEREIQSWQASRLTISSGDTTYFRLDQKLTECKGQKFRIVLDGAKGDTGVAAGLVSQKDDTQTLAYRIISRPFPKS
;
A
#
# COMPACT_ATOMS: atom_id res chain seq x y z
N MET A 1 71.87 37.40 -23.45
CA MET A 1 71.03 36.48 -22.59
C MET A 1 69.59 36.94 -22.67
N LYS A 2 68.70 36.15 -23.34
CA LYS A 2 67.28 36.48 -23.47
C LYS A 2 66.50 35.65 -22.49
N ASN A 3 65.89 36.26 -21.43
CA ASN A 3 65.03 35.63 -20.48
C ASN A 3 63.68 35.32 -21.14
N LYS A 4 63.41 34.05 -21.37
CA LYS A 4 62.07 33.51 -21.76
C LYS A 4 61.17 33.54 -20.54
N LYS A 5 60.29 34.54 -20.40
CA LYS A 5 59.19 34.54 -19.48
C LYS A 5 58.21 33.37 -19.84
N LYS A 6 58.18 32.39 -19.00
CA LYS A 6 57.26 31.27 -19.09
C LYS A 6 55.86 31.75 -18.73
N ASN A 7 55.01 32.02 -19.74
CA ASN A 7 53.61 32.32 -19.54
C ASN A 7 52.93 31.12 -18.93
N ARG A 8 52.65 31.17 -17.63
CA ARG A 8 51.72 30.25 -17.01
C ARG A 8 50.32 30.65 -17.45
N SER A 9 49.81 30.01 -18.48
CA SER A 9 48.40 30.04 -18.85
C SER A 9 47.60 29.44 -17.66
N SER A 10 47.00 30.31 -16.88
CA SER A 10 45.97 29.92 -15.94
C SER A 10 44.78 29.46 -16.77
N TYR A 11 44.57 28.16 -16.87
CA TYR A 11 43.34 27.60 -17.45
C TYR A 11 42.17 28.03 -16.56
N SER A 12 41.56 29.17 -16.89
CA SER A 12 40.22 29.44 -16.39
C SER A 12 39.33 28.36 -16.99
N LEU A 13 38.70 27.54 -16.14
CA LEU A 13 37.67 26.62 -16.60
C LEU A 13 36.76 27.38 -17.55
N SER A 14 36.62 26.90 -18.78
CA SER A 14 35.79 27.56 -19.78
C SER A 14 34.36 27.71 -19.22
N ALA A 15 33.68 28.76 -19.60
CA ALA A 15 32.31 29.02 -19.15
C ALA A 15 31.41 27.81 -19.41
N GLU A 16 31.68 27.08 -20.48
CA GLU A 16 30.99 25.84 -20.86
C GLU A 16 31.17 24.72 -19.80
N LEU A 17 32.41 24.54 -19.30
CA LEU A 17 32.68 23.51 -18.28
C LEU A 17 32.01 23.86 -16.94
N LYS A 18 31.97 25.14 -16.58
CA LYS A 18 31.23 25.60 -15.38
C LYS A 18 29.75 25.39 -15.52
N ASN A 19 29.19 25.64 -16.69
CA ASN A 19 27.78 25.41 -16.96
C ASN A 19 27.45 23.88 -16.95
N ALA A 20 28.29 23.06 -17.57
CA ALA A 20 28.13 21.60 -17.55
C ALA A 20 28.16 21.06 -16.12
N LEU A 21 29.10 21.52 -15.28
CA LEU A 21 29.16 21.10 -13.87
C LEU A 21 27.92 21.54 -13.09
N LYS A 22 27.38 22.73 -13.37
CA LYS A 22 26.16 23.24 -12.75
C LYS A 22 24.94 22.36 -13.12
N TYR A 23 24.81 22.00 -14.39
CA TYR A 23 23.75 21.10 -14.84
C TYR A 23 23.89 19.68 -14.24
N MET A 24 25.10 19.14 -14.16
CA MET A 24 25.35 17.85 -13.48
C MET A 24 24.92 17.88 -12.02
N LEU A 25 25.21 18.95 -11.29
CA LEU A 25 24.79 19.09 -9.89
C LEU A 25 23.28 19.19 -9.76
N ILE A 26 22.60 19.93 -10.64
CA ILE A 26 21.14 20.05 -10.64
C ILE A 26 20.50 18.67 -10.92
N TRP A 27 20.96 17.98 -11.96
CA TRP A 27 20.47 16.65 -12.29
C TRP A 27 20.79 15.62 -11.20
N GLY A 28 21.96 15.69 -10.59
CA GLY A 28 22.33 14.87 -9.44
C GLY A 28 21.40 15.08 -8.25
N MET A 29 21.07 16.33 -7.93
CA MET A 29 20.10 16.65 -6.87
C MET A 29 18.69 16.14 -7.20
N ILE A 30 18.24 16.30 -8.47
CA ILE A 30 16.94 15.79 -8.90
C ILE A 30 16.89 14.26 -8.78
N LEU A 31 17.96 13.55 -9.17
CA LEU A 31 18.05 12.09 -9.05
C LEU A 31 18.06 11.64 -7.59
N ILE A 32 18.81 12.31 -6.72
CA ILE A 32 18.86 12.02 -5.27
C ILE A 32 17.49 12.27 -4.65
N PHE A 33 16.85 13.40 -4.99
CA PHE A 33 15.51 13.72 -4.48
C PHE A 33 14.45 12.75 -5.00
N SER A 34 14.53 12.38 -6.28
CA SER A 34 13.66 11.34 -6.86
C SER A 34 13.90 9.97 -6.22
N ALA A 35 15.16 9.60 -5.97
CA ALA A 35 15.49 8.35 -5.27
C ALA A 35 15.00 8.38 -3.82
N TYR A 36 15.08 9.52 -3.14
CA TYR A 36 14.53 9.70 -1.80
C TYR A 36 13.01 9.57 -1.78
N LEU A 37 12.32 10.25 -2.71
CA LEU A 37 10.88 10.14 -2.87
C LEU A 37 10.46 8.71 -3.27
N LEU A 38 11.25 8.02 -4.08
CA LEU A 38 10.99 6.64 -4.51
C LEU A 38 11.37 5.62 -3.44
N SER A 39 12.37 5.86 -2.59
CA SER A 39 12.72 4.96 -1.50
C SER A 39 11.67 4.95 -0.39
N ASP A 40 10.98 6.07 -0.20
CA ASP A 40 9.83 6.19 0.71
C ASP A 40 8.50 6.00 -0.04
N SER A 41 8.54 5.88 -1.38
CA SER A 41 7.35 5.70 -2.19
C SER A 41 6.96 4.23 -2.20
N GLU A 42 5.87 4.01 -1.63
CA GLU A 42 5.08 2.84 -1.45
C GLU A 42 4.58 2.20 -2.76
N ILE A 43 4.88 2.79 -3.91
CA ILE A 43 4.57 2.23 -5.23
C ILE A 43 5.25 0.87 -5.40
N LEU A 44 6.46 0.71 -4.89
CA LEU A 44 7.18 -0.56 -4.89
C LEU A 44 6.88 -1.43 -3.64
N GLY A 45 6.42 -0.82 -2.55
CA GLY A 45 6.05 -1.54 -1.31
C GLY A 45 4.70 -2.23 -1.39
N ASN A 46 3.72 -1.60 -2.02
CA ASN A 46 2.36 -2.11 -2.12
C ASN A 46 2.24 -3.44 -2.87
N VAL A 47 3.08 -3.63 -3.90
CA VAL A 47 3.04 -4.86 -4.73
C VAL A 47 3.56 -6.08 -3.96
N LYS A 48 4.26 -5.90 -2.84
CA LYS A 48 4.90 -7.01 -2.10
C LYS A 48 4.03 -7.60 -0.98
N GLN A 49 2.94 -6.95 -0.61
CA GLN A 49 2.00 -7.45 0.39
C GLN A 49 0.61 -7.62 -0.23
N GLN A 50 0.51 -8.60 -1.09
CA GLN A 50 -0.74 -8.99 -1.74
C GLN A 50 -0.85 -10.51 -1.72
N ALA A 51 -1.98 -10.99 -1.24
CA ALA A 51 -2.46 -12.34 -1.44
C ALA A 51 -3.64 -12.28 -2.42
N ARG A 52 -3.54 -12.94 -3.57
CA ARG A 52 -4.64 -13.01 -4.54
C ARG A 52 -5.54 -14.18 -4.21
N PRO A 53 -6.87 -14.03 -4.36
CA PRO A 53 -7.77 -15.12 -4.10
C PRO A 53 -7.59 -16.25 -5.11
N ASP A 54 -7.68 -17.46 -4.64
CA ASP A 54 -7.82 -18.69 -5.44
C ASP A 54 -9.21 -19.29 -5.26
N THR A 55 -9.92 -18.92 -4.20
CA THR A 55 -11.29 -19.34 -3.90
C THR A 55 -12.14 -18.17 -3.42
N TRP A 56 -13.46 -18.35 -3.41
CA TRP A 56 -14.41 -17.36 -2.94
C TRP A 56 -15.40 -18.02 -1.97
N SER A 57 -15.72 -17.32 -0.87
CA SER A 57 -16.68 -17.78 0.11
C SER A 57 -17.66 -16.68 0.48
N MET A 58 -18.94 -17.03 0.54
CA MET A 58 -20.01 -16.10 0.92
C MET A 58 -19.85 -15.62 2.36
N ILE A 59 -20.02 -14.33 2.56
CA ILE A 59 -20.05 -13.72 3.89
C ILE A 59 -21.46 -13.89 4.42
N GLY A 60 -21.69 -14.95 5.19
CA GLY A 60 -22.99 -15.22 5.84
C GLY A 60 -23.07 -14.71 7.27
N ALA A 61 -24.28 -14.73 7.84
CA ALA A 61 -24.49 -14.35 9.22
C ALA A 61 -23.69 -15.27 10.18
N GLY A 62 -22.87 -14.65 11.04
CA GLY A 62 -22.02 -15.37 11.99
C GLY A 62 -20.78 -16.03 11.39
N GLY A 63 -20.55 -15.88 10.07
CA GLY A 63 -19.29 -16.27 9.45
C GLY A 63 -18.22 -15.21 9.72
N SER A 64 -17.02 -15.65 10.07
CA SER A 64 -15.86 -14.77 10.28
C SER A 64 -14.67 -15.29 9.48
N PHE A 65 -13.98 -14.38 8.85
CA PHE A 65 -12.71 -14.65 8.17
C PHE A 65 -11.65 -13.73 8.74
N GLU A 66 -10.47 -14.25 8.99
CA GLU A 66 -9.39 -13.45 9.52
C GLU A 66 -8.07 -13.73 8.80
N GLU A 67 -7.17 -12.75 8.86
CA GLU A 67 -5.83 -12.83 8.31
C GLU A 67 -4.87 -11.99 9.13
N GLU A 68 -3.74 -12.59 9.47
CA GLU A 68 -2.64 -11.89 10.12
C GLU A 68 -1.54 -11.55 9.12
N PHE A 69 -1.01 -10.35 9.22
CA PHE A 69 0.13 -9.94 8.41
C PHE A 69 1.13 -9.08 9.19
N THR A 70 2.39 -9.17 8.81
CA THR A 70 3.43 -8.26 9.30
C THR A 70 3.61 -7.13 8.28
N CYS A 71 3.45 -5.89 8.72
CA CYS A 71 3.60 -4.74 7.84
C CYS A 71 5.06 -4.60 7.36
N LYS A 72 5.27 -4.52 6.05
CA LYS A 72 6.59 -4.39 5.41
C LYS A 72 6.99 -2.94 5.14
N THR A 73 6.05 -2.00 5.30
CA THR A 73 6.22 -0.58 5.03
C THR A 73 6.14 0.23 6.31
N ASN A 74 6.74 1.43 6.34
CA ASN A 74 6.67 2.31 7.50
C ASN A 74 5.32 2.99 7.68
N ARG A 75 4.44 2.93 6.67
CA ARG A 75 3.14 3.61 6.67
C ARG A 75 2.05 2.64 6.25
N LEU A 76 0.89 2.77 6.86
CA LEU A 76 -0.32 2.06 6.50
C LEU A 76 -1.45 3.09 6.34
N SER A 77 -2.04 3.15 5.15
CA SER A 77 -3.14 4.09 4.84
C SER A 77 -4.48 3.39 4.75
N GLY A 78 -4.49 2.06 4.64
CA GLY A 78 -5.69 1.25 4.57
C GLY A 78 -5.39 -0.14 4.02
N VAL A 79 -6.44 -0.91 3.87
CA VAL A 79 -6.41 -2.26 3.33
C VAL A 79 -7.37 -2.38 2.16
N GLU A 80 -7.00 -3.15 1.15
CA GLU A 80 -7.92 -3.59 0.11
C GLU A 80 -8.24 -5.06 0.34
N LEU A 81 -9.51 -5.40 0.29
CA LEU A 81 -9.98 -6.79 0.32
C LEU A 81 -10.54 -7.16 -1.05
N PHE A 82 -10.35 -8.40 -1.43
CA PHE A 82 -10.98 -8.97 -2.61
C PHE A 82 -12.41 -9.35 -2.24
N LEU A 83 -13.38 -8.61 -2.76
CA LEU A 83 -14.79 -8.80 -2.48
C LEU A 83 -15.55 -8.83 -3.80
N SER A 84 -16.41 -9.81 -3.96
CA SER A 84 -17.26 -9.98 -5.15
C SER A 84 -18.72 -9.93 -4.76
N THR A 85 -19.55 -9.31 -5.61
CA THR A 85 -21.00 -9.27 -5.42
C THR A 85 -21.65 -10.35 -6.27
N GLU A 86 -22.23 -11.37 -5.64
CA GLU A 86 -22.81 -12.51 -6.35
C GLU A 86 -24.33 -12.43 -6.50
N SER A 87 -25.05 -11.70 -5.65
CA SER A 87 -26.50 -11.66 -5.70
C SER A 87 -27.07 -10.25 -5.62
N ALA A 88 -28.12 -10.01 -6.42
CA ALA A 88 -28.72 -8.70 -6.57
C ALA A 88 -29.71 -8.32 -5.45
N SER A 89 -30.16 -9.24 -4.62
CA SER A 89 -31.40 -9.09 -3.84
C SER A 89 -31.23 -9.02 -2.31
N VAL A 90 -30.00 -8.97 -1.79
CA VAL A 90 -29.79 -9.10 -0.34
C VAL A 90 -29.19 -7.82 0.26
N ALA A 91 -29.74 -7.41 1.41
CA ALA A 91 -29.38 -6.17 2.11
C ALA A 91 -28.58 -6.41 3.41
N GLY A 92 -27.85 -7.50 3.52
CA GLY A 92 -27.03 -7.80 4.68
C GLY A 92 -25.85 -6.85 4.81
N THR A 93 -25.35 -6.69 6.03
CA THR A 93 -24.16 -5.91 6.34
C THR A 93 -23.09 -6.81 6.92
N PHE A 94 -21.84 -6.45 6.71
CA PHE A 94 -20.68 -7.07 7.31
C PHE A 94 -19.76 -5.99 7.88
N GLN A 95 -18.91 -6.40 8.78
CA GLN A 95 -17.96 -5.52 9.46
C GLN A 95 -16.55 -5.96 9.14
N ILE A 96 -15.67 -4.99 8.90
CA ILE A 96 -14.24 -5.23 8.75
C ILE A 96 -13.56 -4.51 9.89
N THR A 97 -12.70 -5.18 10.62
CA THR A 97 -11.96 -4.59 11.74
C THR A 97 -10.47 -4.84 11.55
N LEU A 98 -9.68 -3.79 11.70
CA LEU A 98 -8.22 -3.85 11.70
C LEU A 98 -7.72 -3.76 13.13
N TYR A 99 -6.92 -4.73 13.52
CA TYR A 99 -6.23 -4.77 14.82
C TYR A 99 -4.73 -4.60 14.64
N GLN A 100 -4.09 -4.01 15.65
CA GLN A 100 -2.64 -4.00 15.82
C GLN A 100 -2.34 -4.48 17.24
N ASN A 101 -1.58 -5.58 17.38
CA ASN A 101 -1.26 -6.16 18.70
C ASN A 101 -2.51 -6.31 19.58
N GLU A 102 -3.57 -6.94 19.08
CA GLU A 102 -4.87 -7.17 19.72
C GLU A 102 -5.68 -5.88 20.05
N ARG A 103 -5.17 -4.71 19.74
CA ARG A 103 -5.90 -3.45 19.88
C ARG A 103 -6.61 -3.11 18.57
N GLU A 104 -7.90 -2.83 18.65
CA GLU A 104 -8.66 -2.30 17.52
C GLU A 104 -8.10 -0.94 17.10
N ILE A 105 -7.79 -0.82 15.83
CA ILE A 105 -7.34 0.43 15.20
C ILE A 105 -8.52 1.14 14.56
N GLN A 106 -9.29 0.40 13.78
CA GLN A 106 -10.45 0.93 13.07
C GLN A 106 -11.37 -0.20 12.64
N SER A 107 -12.67 0.12 12.61
CA SER A 107 -13.71 -0.75 12.10
C SER A 107 -14.53 -0.03 11.01
N TRP A 108 -14.93 -0.77 10.00
CA TRP A 108 -15.79 -0.32 8.91
C TRP A 108 -17.01 -1.22 8.82
N GLN A 109 -18.16 -0.60 8.73
CA GLN A 109 -19.38 -1.31 8.36
C GLN A 109 -19.58 -1.20 6.86
N ALA A 110 -19.78 -2.30 6.20
CA ALA A 110 -19.95 -2.37 4.76
C ALA A 110 -21.18 -3.20 4.39
N SER A 111 -21.69 -2.95 3.20
CA SER A 111 -22.76 -3.71 2.58
C SER A 111 -22.45 -3.89 1.10
N ARG A 112 -23.23 -4.68 0.40
CA ARG A 112 -23.11 -4.81 -1.04
C ARG A 112 -23.09 -3.46 -1.79
N LEU A 113 -23.85 -2.46 -1.30
CA LEU A 113 -23.93 -1.14 -1.93
C LEU A 113 -22.65 -0.30 -1.76
N THR A 114 -21.83 -0.62 -0.76
CA THR A 114 -20.59 0.09 -0.48
C THR A 114 -19.36 -0.55 -1.13
N ILE A 115 -19.54 -1.71 -1.77
CA ILE A 115 -18.48 -2.43 -2.47
C ILE A 115 -18.34 -1.90 -3.89
N SER A 116 -17.11 -1.64 -4.30
CA SER A 116 -16.82 -1.30 -5.69
C SER A 116 -17.17 -2.47 -6.61
N SER A 117 -17.68 -2.18 -7.79
CA SER A 117 -18.03 -3.18 -8.81
C SER A 117 -16.80 -3.87 -9.45
N GLY A 118 -15.68 -3.87 -8.78
CA GLY A 118 -14.42 -4.51 -9.20
C GLY A 118 -14.02 -5.62 -8.24
N ASP A 119 -12.91 -6.25 -8.53
CA ASP A 119 -12.39 -7.37 -7.73
C ASP A 119 -11.85 -6.96 -6.36
N THR A 120 -11.73 -5.65 -6.07
CA THR A 120 -11.17 -5.16 -4.79
C THR A 120 -11.91 -3.94 -4.27
N THR A 121 -12.07 -3.87 -2.95
CA THR A 121 -12.64 -2.72 -2.25
C THR A 121 -11.62 -2.17 -1.25
N TYR A 122 -11.41 -0.87 -1.28
CA TYR A 122 -10.46 -0.17 -0.44
C TYR A 122 -11.10 0.39 0.83
N PHE A 123 -10.60 -0.03 1.97
CA PHE A 123 -10.97 0.43 3.30
C PHE A 123 -9.88 1.36 3.83
N ARG A 124 -10.18 2.66 3.78
CA ARG A 124 -9.22 3.70 4.15
C ARG A 124 -9.21 3.90 5.66
N LEU A 125 -8.01 4.03 6.24
CA LEU A 125 -7.85 4.48 7.61
C LEU A 125 -8.14 5.99 7.73
N ASP A 126 -8.85 6.38 8.79
CA ASP A 126 -9.13 7.79 9.11
C ASP A 126 -7.83 8.53 9.43
N GLN A 127 -6.95 7.84 10.16
CA GLN A 127 -5.60 8.31 10.44
C GLN A 127 -4.59 7.32 9.89
N LYS A 128 -3.65 7.81 9.09
CA LYS A 128 -2.55 6.99 8.60
C LYS A 128 -1.68 6.57 9.77
N LEU A 129 -1.37 5.29 9.82
CA LEU A 129 -0.41 4.77 10.77
C LEU A 129 1.01 4.99 10.23
N THR A 130 1.91 5.38 11.13
CA THR A 130 3.35 5.51 10.88
C THR A 130 4.11 4.49 11.71
N GLU A 131 5.36 4.22 11.36
CA GLU A 131 6.22 3.26 12.07
C GLU A 131 5.66 1.83 12.12
N CYS A 132 4.93 1.46 11.05
CA CYS A 132 4.26 0.16 10.98
C CYS A 132 5.20 -1.00 10.63
N LYS A 133 6.40 -0.73 10.10
CA LYS A 133 7.30 -1.77 9.62
C LYS A 133 7.69 -2.75 10.73
N GLY A 134 7.44 -4.04 10.47
CA GLY A 134 7.68 -5.11 11.43
C GLY A 134 6.56 -5.30 12.46
N GLN A 135 5.56 -4.43 12.50
CA GLN A 135 4.40 -4.60 13.39
C GLN A 135 3.43 -5.63 12.83
N LYS A 136 2.78 -6.38 13.73
CA LYS A 136 1.75 -7.35 13.39
C LYS A 136 0.38 -6.69 13.37
N PHE A 137 -0.38 -7.00 12.34
CA PHE A 137 -1.76 -6.57 12.17
C PHE A 137 -2.63 -7.79 11.90
N ARG A 138 -3.90 -7.69 12.27
CA ARG A 138 -4.92 -8.67 11.98
C ARG A 138 -6.15 -7.99 11.39
N ILE A 139 -6.61 -8.51 10.26
CA ILE A 139 -7.86 -8.10 9.61
C ILE A 139 -8.90 -9.15 9.99
N VAL A 140 -10.05 -8.72 10.48
CA VAL A 140 -11.20 -9.56 10.76
C VAL A 140 -12.37 -9.06 9.92
N LEU A 141 -13.02 -9.97 9.21
CA LEU A 141 -14.22 -9.73 8.44
C LEU A 141 -15.33 -10.57 9.00
N ASP A 142 -16.34 -9.94 9.59
CA ASP A 142 -17.47 -10.58 10.24
C ASP A 142 -18.78 -10.33 9.50
N GLY A 143 -19.51 -11.38 9.19
CA GLY A 143 -20.89 -11.29 8.71
C GLY A 143 -21.84 -10.93 9.84
N ALA A 144 -22.21 -9.65 9.95
CA ALA A 144 -22.97 -9.15 11.10
C ALA A 144 -24.45 -9.52 11.08
N LYS A 145 -25.12 -9.44 9.93
CA LYS A 145 -26.57 -9.69 9.82
C LYS A 145 -26.96 -10.23 8.45
N GLY A 146 -27.57 -11.41 8.46
CA GLY A 146 -28.17 -12.01 7.28
C GLY A 146 -27.17 -12.39 6.19
N ASP A 147 -27.70 -12.75 5.05
CA ASP A 147 -26.91 -12.98 3.85
C ASP A 147 -26.51 -11.62 3.26
N THR A 148 -25.22 -11.41 3.04
CA THR A 148 -24.70 -10.13 2.54
C THR A 148 -24.76 -10.01 1.02
N GLY A 149 -24.93 -11.11 0.30
CA GLY A 149 -24.80 -11.16 -1.16
C GLY A 149 -23.38 -10.83 -1.63
N VAL A 150 -22.40 -10.96 -0.74
CA VAL A 150 -20.99 -10.65 -0.98
C VAL A 150 -20.15 -11.88 -0.65
N ALA A 151 -19.23 -12.20 -1.55
CA ALA A 151 -18.22 -13.22 -1.34
C ALA A 151 -16.86 -12.56 -1.04
N ALA A 152 -16.17 -13.09 -0.04
CA ALA A 152 -14.78 -12.77 0.24
C ALA A 152 -13.85 -13.66 -0.58
N GLY A 153 -12.85 -13.07 -1.18
CA GLY A 153 -11.76 -13.82 -1.80
C GLY A 153 -10.84 -14.39 -0.73
N LEU A 154 -10.55 -15.67 -0.83
CA LEU A 154 -9.74 -16.42 0.11
C LEU A 154 -8.51 -17.01 -0.60
N VAL A 155 -7.48 -17.26 0.19
CA VAL A 155 -6.26 -17.96 -0.22
C VAL A 155 -6.21 -19.29 0.52
N SER A 156 -6.12 -20.38 -0.22
CA SER A 156 -5.93 -21.71 0.36
C SER A 156 -4.49 -21.89 0.81
N GLN A 157 -4.31 -22.32 2.05
CA GLN A 157 -3.01 -22.65 2.59
C GLN A 157 -2.73 -24.16 2.47
N LYS A 158 -1.48 -24.56 2.67
CA LYS A 158 -1.05 -25.96 2.51
C LYS A 158 -1.69 -26.94 3.51
N ASP A 159 -2.25 -26.42 4.59
CA ASP A 159 -2.93 -27.18 5.65
C ASP A 159 -4.45 -27.16 5.51
N ASP A 160 -4.98 -26.88 4.32
CA ASP A 160 -6.39 -26.70 3.99
C ASP A 160 -7.10 -25.57 4.75
N THR A 161 -6.36 -24.72 5.46
CA THR A 161 -6.95 -23.50 6.01
C THR A 161 -7.13 -22.45 4.92
N GLN A 162 -8.14 -21.60 5.09
CA GLN A 162 -8.42 -20.49 4.17
C GLN A 162 -8.27 -19.17 4.90
N THR A 163 -7.52 -18.27 4.33
CA THR A 163 -7.28 -16.94 4.87
C THR A 163 -7.73 -15.86 3.88
N LEU A 164 -7.98 -14.64 4.37
CA LEU A 164 -8.44 -13.54 3.54
C LEU A 164 -7.41 -13.15 2.49
N ALA A 165 -7.88 -12.97 1.26
CA ALA A 165 -7.10 -12.33 0.22
C ALA A 165 -7.13 -10.81 0.42
N TYR A 166 -5.95 -10.18 0.47
CA TYR A 166 -5.81 -8.78 0.80
C TYR A 166 -4.67 -8.09 0.03
N ARG A 167 -4.71 -6.76 0.04
CA ARG A 167 -3.61 -5.90 -0.39
C ARG A 167 -3.42 -4.77 0.61
N ILE A 168 -2.19 -4.55 1.04
CA ILE A 168 -1.84 -3.44 1.93
C ILE A 168 -1.58 -2.19 1.12
N ILE A 169 -2.23 -1.10 1.52
CA ILE A 169 -2.09 0.21 0.89
C ILE A 169 -1.37 1.16 1.83
N SER A 170 -0.26 1.67 1.34
CA SER A 170 0.55 2.65 2.04
C SER A 170 0.88 3.81 1.07
N ARG A 171 -0.01 4.79 0.92
CA ARG A 171 0.13 5.92 0.00
C ARG A 171 0.67 7.15 0.74
N PRO A 172 1.69 7.85 0.20
CA PRO A 172 2.24 9.04 0.85
C PRO A 172 1.25 10.22 0.85
N PHE A 173 0.37 10.30 -0.15
CA PHE A 173 -0.57 11.40 -0.31
C PHE A 173 -2.02 10.91 -0.40
N PRO A 174 -2.98 11.63 0.20
CA PRO A 174 -4.38 11.36 -0.02
C PRO A 174 -4.71 11.65 -1.50
N LYS A 175 -5.40 10.73 -2.18
CA LYS A 175 -6.15 11.14 -3.35
C LYS A 175 -7.29 12.03 -2.84
N SER A 176 -7.25 13.31 -3.22
CA SER A 176 -8.37 14.24 -3.10
C SER A 176 -9.57 13.74 -3.88
#